data_86c26fe5bcc8d9288aaec2ecae86909b
#
_entry.id   86c26fe5bcc8d9288aaec2ecae86909b
#
_cell.length_a   1.000
_cell.length_b   1.000
_cell.length_c   1.000
_cell.angle_alpha   90.00
_cell.angle_beta   90.00
_cell.angle_gamma   90.00
#
_symmetry.space_group_name_H-M   'P 1'
#
loop_
_entity.id
_entity.type
_entity.pdbx_description
1 polymer ?
#
loop_
_entity_poly.entity_id
_entity_poly.type
_entity_poly.pdbx_seq_one_letter_code
_entity_poly.pdbx_strand_id
1 'polypeptide(L)'
;MKLNKTIFLMAVVAAMTLVTLTGCKTTEANYKKAYETAVEKRNEAYTAGEVAAMNKEEAIPRTVFRGDSIPLRGMHVNTVKLDPPVDAALRYNVVVASFKQKFNAMSVMTRLRDAGYSNALLLVDRDLKYYVTAGTFAELAPAVELMRELQKSSPVALRLPYPYILEKS
;
A
#
# COMPACT_ATOMS: atom_id res chain seq x y z
N MET A 1 -53.77 -34.84 36.21
CA MET A 1 -52.35 -35.18 35.92
C MET A 1 -51.79 -34.63 34.60
N LYS A 2 -52.60 -33.86 33.81
CA LYS A 2 -52.13 -33.20 32.54
C LYS A 2 -51.58 -31.80 32.73
N LEU A 3 -52.01 -31.07 33.77
CA LEU A 3 -51.65 -29.70 34.05
C LEU A 3 -50.14 -29.52 34.42
N ASN A 4 -49.57 -30.46 35.15
CA ASN A 4 -48.16 -30.36 35.58
C ASN A 4 -47.15 -30.55 34.43
N LYS A 5 -47.53 -31.30 33.38
CA LYS A 5 -46.67 -31.48 32.20
C LYS A 5 -46.54 -30.23 31.34
N THR A 6 -47.65 -29.48 31.20
CA THR A 6 -47.64 -28.20 30.43
C THR A 6 -46.87 -27.11 31.15
N ILE A 7 -46.98 -27.04 32.49
CA ILE A 7 -46.19 -26.06 33.28
C ILE A 7 -44.70 -26.40 33.23
N PHE A 8 -44.36 -27.70 33.29
CA PHE A 8 -42.96 -28.14 33.19
C PHE A 8 -42.39 -27.87 31.80
N LEU A 9 -43.19 -28.08 30.74
CA LEU A 9 -42.76 -27.78 29.36
C LEU A 9 -42.53 -26.25 29.13
N MET A 10 -43.41 -25.44 29.68
CA MET A 10 -43.22 -23.96 29.61
C MET A 10 -42.01 -23.47 30.39
N ALA A 11 -41.70 -24.07 31.54
CA ALA A 11 -40.51 -23.73 32.32
C ALA A 11 -39.19 -24.09 31.57
N VAL A 12 -39.18 -25.26 30.87
CA VAL A 12 -38.01 -25.68 30.08
C VAL A 12 -37.82 -24.81 28.86
N VAL A 13 -38.88 -24.36 28.17
CA VAL A 13 -38.79 -23.47 27.04
C VAL A 13 -38.31 -22.05 27.47
N ALA A 14 -38.78 -21.57 28.64
CA ALA A 14 -38.33 -20.30 29.19
C ALA A 14 -36.85 -20.34 29.62
N ALA A 15 -36.36 -21.46 30.13
CA ALA A 15 -34.94 -21.66 30.49
C ALA A 15 -34.03 -21.74 29.24
N MET A 16 -34.50 -22.33 28.14
CA MET A 16 -33.73 -22.39 26.88
C MET A 16 -33.62 -21.02 26.18
N THR A 17 -34.60 -20.13 26.32
CA THR A 17 -34.53 -18.78 25.69
C THR A 17 -33.60 -17.82 26.42
N LEU A 18 -33.29 -18.06 27.72
CA LEU A 18 -32.32 -17.21 28.43
C LEU A 18 -30.85 -17.48 28.08
N VAL A 19 -30.53 -18.67 27.55
CA VAL A 19 -29.13 -19.05 27.23
C VAL A 19 -28.67 -18.46 25.87
N THR A 20 -29.59 -18.06 25.00
CA THR A 20 -29.25 -17.53 23.67
C THR A 20 -28.92 -16.05 23.64
N LEU A 21 -29.02 -15.32 24.75
CA LEU A 21 -28.76 -13.86 24.84
C LEU A 21 -27.35 -13.53 25.39
N THR A 22 -26.52 -14.51 25.68
CA THR A 22 -25.09 -14.27 25.91
C THR A 22 -24.35 -14.24 24.57
N GLY A 23 -24.81 -13.41 23.63
CA GLY A 23 -24.02 -13.00 22.48
C GLY A 23 -22.71 -12.42 22.99
N CYS A 24 -21.58 -12.90 22.49
CA CYS A 24 -20.27 -12.36 22.75
C CYS A 24 -20.29 -10.83 22.58
N LYS A 25 -20.51 -10.10 23.66
CA LYS A 25 -20.12 -8.70 23.72
C LYS A 25 -18.60 -8.68 23.66
N THR A 26 -18.07 -8.64 22.43
CA THR A 26 -16.71 -8.20 22.21
C THR A 26 -16.71 -6.74 22.66
N THR A 27 -16.42 -6.49 23.92
CA THR A 27 -16.40 -5.16 24.46
C THR A 27 -15.31 -4.38 23.70
N GLU A 28 -15.60 -3.15 23.32
CA GLU A 28 -14.66 -2.21 22.67
C GLU A 28 -13.29 -2.23 23.36
N ALA A 29 -13.28 -2.42 24.68
CA ALA A 29 -12.08 -2.61 25.50
C ALA A 29 -11.26 -3.86 25.09
N ASN A 30 -11.89 -4.99 24.75
CA ASN A 30 -11.20 -6.21 24.33
C ASN A 30 -10.62 -6.05 22.92
N TYR A 31 -11.34 -5.38 22.02
CA TYR A 31 -10.85 -5.05 20.69
C TYR A 31 -9.66 -4.08 20.76
N LYS A 32 -9.77 -3.03 21.57
CA LYS A 32 -8.70 -2.07 21.79
C LYS A 32 -7.45 -2.73 22.37
N LYS A 33 -7.60 -3.57 23.37
CA LYS A 33 -6.50 -4.33 23.99
C LYS A 33 -5.85 -5.31 22.99
N ALA A 34 -6.64 -6.02 22.19
CA ALA A 34 -6.12 -6.91 21.15
C ALA A 34 -5.38 -6.13 20.07
N TYR A 35 -5.89 -4.97 19.67
CA TYR A 35 -5.24 -4.08 18.71
C TYR A 35 -3.92 -3.51 19.26
N GLU A 36 -3.92 -2.99 20.48
CA GLU A 36 -2.72 -2.47 21.16
C GLU A 36 -1.65 -3.56 21.31
N THR A 37 -2.03 -4.78 21.73
CA THR A 37 -1.11 -5.93 21.82
C THR A 37 -0.58 -6.36 20.43
N ALA A 38 -1.39 -6.28 19.39
CA ALA A 38 -0.94 -6.59 18.02
C ALA A 38 0.01 -5.52 17.46
N VAL A 39 -0.23 -4.25 17.78
CA VAL A 39 0.66 -3.13 17.42
C VAL A 39 1.99 -3.23 18.18
N GLU A 40 1.94 -3.54 19.48
CA GLU A 40 3.11 -3.69 20.34
C GLU A 40 3.99 -4.86 19.87
N LYS A 41 3.42 -6.04 19.65
CA LYS A 41 4.11 -7.19 19.05
C LYS A 41 4.70 -6.91 17.67
N ARG A 42 4.00 -6.14 16.85
CA ARG A 42 4.52 -5.72 15.55
C ARG A 42 5.72 -4.78 15.70
N ASN A 43 5.68 -3.86 16.66
CA ASN A 43 6.77 -2.91 16.91
C ASN A 43 7.97 -3.62 17.58
N GLU A 44 7.73 -4.61 18.44
CA GLU A 44 8.77 -5.46 19.02
C GLU A 44 9.40 -6.41 18.00
N ALA A 45 8.62 -6.91 17.02
CA ALA A 45 9.10 -7.79 15.96
C ALA A 45 10.05 -7.08 14.97
N TYR A 46 9.96 -5.75 14.88
CA TYR A 46 10.92 -4.97 14.08
C TYR A 46 11.98 -4.37 14.99
N THR A 47 13.06 -5.10 15.22
CA THR A 47 14.24 -4.53 15.88
C THR A 47 14.78 -3.35 15.06
N ALA A 48 15.41 -2.38 15.73
CA ALA A 48 16.04 -1.23 15.05
C ALA A 48 17.02 -1.67 13.94
N GLY A 49 17.62 -2.86 14.08
CA GLY A 49 18.50 -3.48 13.08
C GLY A 49 17.75 -3.97 11.83
N GLU A 50 16.57 -4.57 12.00
CA GLU A 50 15.74 -5.02 10.87
C GLU A 50 15.14 -3.84 10.09
N VAL A 51 14.70 -2.78 10.79
CA VAL A 51 14.27 -1.52 10.16
C VAL A 51 15.43 -0.87 9.40
N ALA A 52 16.64 -0.88 9.96
CA ALA A 52 17.83 -0.37 9.29
C ALA A 52 18.23 -1.24 8.08
N ALA A 53 18.08 -2.57 8.16
CA ALA A 53 18.33 -3.49 7.05
C ALA A 53 17.28 -3.31 5.92
N MET A 54 16.00 -3.19 6.25
CA MET A 54 14.93 -2.88 5.30
C MET A 54 15.17 -1.53 4.61
N ASN A 55 15.58 -0.50 5.36
CA ASN A 55 15.90 0.81 4.81
C ASN A 55 17.16 0.79 3.93
N LYS A 56 18.11 -0.09 4.23
CA LYS A 56 19.35 -0.26 3.44
C LYS A 56 19.09 -0.98 2.12
N GLU A 57 18.18 -1.94 2.10
CA GLU A 57 17.78 -2.68 0.89
C GLU A 57 16.93 -1.80 -0.06
N GLU A 58 16.21 -0.81 0.47
CA GLU A 58 15.42 0.16 -0.31
C GLU A 58 16.18 1.45 -0.62
N ALA A 59 17.42 1.61 -0.21
CA ALA A 59 18.20 2.80 -0.51
C ALA A 59 18.36 2.99 -2.04
N ILE A 60 17.87 4.11 -2.55
CA ILE A 60 17.99 4.44 -3.97
C ILE A 60 19.35 5.08 -4.22
N PRO A 61 20.16 4.57 -5.17
CA PRO A 61 21.40 5.21 -5.57
C PRO A 61 21.18 6.67 -5.97
N ARG A 62 22.17 7.50 -5.74
CA ARG A 62 22.10 8.92 -6.10
C ARG A 62 23.10 9.24 -7.21
N THR A 63 22.63 10.02 -8.17
CA THR A 63 23.40 10.47 -9.34
C THR A 63 23.44 11.99 -9.35
N VAL A 64 24.54 12.58 -9.80
CA VAL A 64 24.65 14.03 -9.97
C VAL A 64 24.06 14.43 -11.32
N PHE A 65 23.08 15.33 -11.29
CA PHE A 65 22.47 15.91 -12.48
C PHE A 65 22.41 17.45 -12.34
N ARG A 66 23.08 18.16 -13.23
CA ARG A 66 23.20 19.63 -13.20
C ARG A 66 23.65 20.23 -11.85
N GLY A 67 24.56 19.51 -11.15
CA GLY A 67 25.06 19.91 -9.84
C GLY A 67 24.26 19.44 -8.65
N ASP A 68 23.05 18.89 -8.85
CA ASP A 68 22.19 18.37 -7.79
C ASP A 68 22.29 16.86 -7.68
N SER A 69 22.22 16.35 -6.46
CA SER A 69 22.16 14.91 -6.19
C SER A 69 20.71 14.43 -6.24
N ILE A 70 20.37 13.59 -7.23
CA ILE A 70 19.04 13.05 -7.46
C ILE A 70 18.99 11.54 -7.21
N PRO A 71 17.89 11.00 -6.65
CA PRO A 71 17.70 9.54 -6.50
C PRO A 71 17.32 8.95 -7.87
N LEU A 72 18.22 8.12 -8.43
CA LEU A 72 18.03 7.44 -9.72
C LEU A 72 18.47 5.98 -9.61
N ARG A 73 17.60 5.04 -10.02
CA ARG A 73 17.89 3.60 -10.05
C ARG A 73 17.61 3.04 -11.44
N GLY A 74 18.62 2.38 -12.02
CA GLY A 74 18.43 1.54 -13.22
C GLY A 74 17.77 0.22 -12.87
N MET A 75 16.74 -0.19 -13.62
CA MET A 75 16.05 -1.48 -13.41
C MET A 75 15.45 -2.02 -14.70
N HIS A 76 15.47 -3.35 -14.82
CA HIS A 76 14.66 -4.06 -15.81
C HIS A 76 13.21 -4.15 -15.35
N VAL A 77 12.33 -3.44 -16.02
CA VAL A 77 10.89 -3.43 -15.74
C VAL A 77 10.08 -3.47 -17.03
N ASN A 78 8.88 -4.03 -16.96
CA ASN A 78 7.91 -4.05 -18.02
C ASN A 78 6.72 -3.16 -17.68
N THR A 79 6.11 -2.54 -18.71
CA THR A 79 4.84 -1.85 -18.53
C THR A 79 3.73 -2.88 -18.32
N VAL A 80 2.92 -2.71 -17.29
CA VAL A 80 1.77 -3.57 -17.03
C VAL A 80 0.69 -3.26 -18.07
N LYS A 81 0.24 -4.29 -18.79
CA LYS A 81 -0.89 -4.14 -19.71
C LYS A 81 -2.16 -3.86 -18.94
N LEU A 82 -2.85 -2.81 -19.29
CA LEU A 82 -4.12 -2.36 -18.71
C LEU A 82 -5.20 -2.30 -19.77
N ASP A 83 -6.46 -2.26 -19.34
CA ASP A 83 -7.61 -2.03 -20.18
C ASP A 83 -8.33 -0.76 -19.65
N PRO A 84 -8.43 0.33 -20.44
CA PRO A 84 -7.87 0.49 -21.77
C PRO A 84 -6.34 0.47 -21.80
N PRO A 85 -5.72 0.14 -22.97
CA PRO A 85 -4.27 0.11 -23.12
C PRO A 85 -3.63 1.44 -22.79
N VAL A 86 -2.45 1.40 -22.18
CA VAL A 86 -1.60 2.56 -21.91
C VAL A 86 -0.34 2.49 -22.76
N ASP A 87 0.25 3.64 -23.01
CA ASP A 87 1.51 3.73 -23.72
C ASP A 87 2.62 2.98 -22.98
N ALA A 88 3.59 2.51 -23.74
CA ALA A 88 4.76 1.86 -23.14
C ALA A 88 5.57 2.87 -22.33
N ALA A 89 6.10 2.42 -21.19
CA ALA A 89 6.99 3.24 -20.39
C ALA A 89 8.23 3.64 -21.18
N LEU A 90 8.55 4.90 -21.15
CA LEU A 90 9.77 5.49 -21.69
C LEU A 90 10.97 5.23 -20.75
N ARG A 91 12.14 5.80 -21.08
CA ARG A 91 13.39 5.53 -20.36
C ARG A 91 13.34 5.95 -18.91
N TYR A 92 12.84 7.14 -18.58
CA TYR A 92 12.83 7.70 -17.22
C TYR A 92 11.42 7.78 -16.68
N ASN A 93 11.22 7.18 -15.49
CA ASN A 93 9.92 7.02 -14.88
C ASN A 93 9.95 7.55 -13.45
N VAL A 94 9.06 8.48 -13.10
CA VAL A 94 9.00 9.03 -11.74
C VAL A 94 8.13 8.14 -10.87
N VAL A 95 8.77 7.33 -10.03
CA VAL A 95 8.11 6.37 -9.14
C VAL A 95 7.67 7.05 -7.86
N VAL A 96 6.42 6.85 -7.45
CA VAL A 96 5.81 7.42 -6.25
C VAL A 96 5.43 6.39 -5.20
N ALA A 97 5.33 5.13 -5.58
CA ALA A 97 5.04 4.02 -4.66
C ALA A 97 5.38 2.67 -5.29
N SER A 98 5.54 1.64 -4.45
CA SER A 98 5.59 0.25 -4.93
C SER A 98 4.74 -0.68 -4.07
N PHE A 99 4.26 -1.77 -4.66
CA PHE A 99 3.37 -2.74 -4.01
C PHE A 99 3.66 -4.16 -4.49
N LYS A 100 3.45 -5.14 -3.64
CA LYS A 100 3.43 -6.56 -4.03
C LYS A 100 2.12 -6.94 -4.71
N GLN A 101 1.02 -6.23 -4.43
CA GLN A 101 -0.30 -6.51 -4.97
C GLN A 101 -0.66 -5.52 -6.07
N LYS A 102 -1.00 -6.03 -7.26
CA LYS A 102 -1.41 -5.24 -8.43
C LYS A 102 -2.60 -4.32 -8.12
N PHE A 103 -3.59 -4.82 -7.36
CA PHE A 103 -4.79 -4.07 -7.03
C PHE A 103 -4.48 -2.77 -6.26
N ASN A 104 -3.59 -2.84 -5.26
CA ASN A 104 -3.17 -1.66 -4.48
C ASN A 104 -2.42 -0.65 -5.37
N ALA A 105 -1.55 -1.14 -6.26
CA ALA A 105 -0.85 -0.29 -7.21
C ALA A 105 -1.81 0.42 -8.17
N MET A 106 -2.81 -0.30 -8.71
CA MET A 106 -3.85 0.27 -9.57
C MET A 106 -4.64 1.37 -8.87
N SER A 107 -5.03 1.18 -7.61
CA SER A 107 -5.76 2.18 -6.82
C SER A 107 -4.98 3.49 -6.68
N VAL A 108 -3.66 3.42 -6.47
CA VAL A 108 -2.81 4.63 -6.40
C VAL A 108 -2.64 5.27 -7.78
N MET A 109 -2.44 4.48 -8.83
CA MET A 109 -2.37 4.98 -10.21
C MET A 109 -3.65 5.71 -10.62
N THR A 110 -4.82 5.16 -10.30
CA THR A 110 -6.12 5.82 -10.59
C THR A 110 -6.20 7.17 -9.90
N ARG A 111 -5.85 7.26 -8.62
CA ARG A 111 -5.83 8.55 -7.89
C ARG A 111 -4.88 9.57 -8.51
N LEU A 112 -3.73 9.15 -9.04
CA LEU A 112 -2.83 10.03 -9.77
C LEU A 112 -3.48 10.56 -11.04
N ARG A 113 -4.15 9.70 -11.82
CA ARG A 113 -4.84 10.09 -13.05
C ARG A 113 -5.98 11.05 -12.77
N ASP A 114 -6.77 10.80 -11.74
CA ASP A 114 -7.87 11.67 -11.30
C ASP A 114 -7.34 13.05 -10.84
N ALA A 115 -6.11 13.09 -10.35
CA ALA A 115 -5.41 14.35 -9.98
C ALA A 115 -4.69 15.04 -11.16
N GLY A 116 -4.86 14.55 -12.40
CA GLY A 116 -4.33 15.19 -13.60
C GLY A 116 -3.02 14.57 -14.15
N TYR A 117 -2.45 13.56 -13.50
CA TYR A 117 -1.26 12.85 -13.99
C TYR A 117 -1.67 11.77 -15.02
N SER A 118 -2.14 12.21 -16.19
CA SER A 118 -2.69 11.33 -17.24
C SER A 118 -1.71 10.24 -17.71
N ASN A 119 -0.41 10.54 -17.68
CA ASN A 119 0.67 9.63 -18.06
C ASN A 119 1.10 8.66 -16.91
N ALA A 120 0.35 8.62 -15.81
CA ALA A 120 0.59 7.66 -14.75
C ALA A 120 0.38 6.23 -15.25
N LEU A 121 1.33 5.35 -14.95
CA LEU A 121 1.29 3.95 -15.38
C LEU A 121 1.87 3.01 -14.30
N LEU A 122 1.74 1.71 -14.56
CA LEU A 122 2.31 0.68 -13.71
C LEU A 122 3.47 -0.02 -14.43
N LEU A 123 4.57 -0.17 -13.69
CA LEU A 123 5.68 -1.03 -14.06
C LEU A 123 5.69 -2.26 -13.19
N VAL A 124 6.26 -3.34 -13.68
CA VAL A 124 6.46 -4.58 -12.92
C VAL A 124 7.86 -5.12 -13.17
N ASP A 125 8.55 -5.52 -12.11
CA ASP A 125 9.83 -6.22 -12.19
C ASP A 125 9.66 -7.75 -12.30
N ARG A 126 10.78 -8.47 -12.29
CA ARG A 126 10.80 -9.94 -12.38
C ARG A 126 10.24 -10.62 -11.13
N ASP A 127 10.29 -9.95 -9.97
CA ASP A 127 9.81 -10.44 -8.68
C ASP A 127 8.33 -10.11 -8.44
N LEU A 128 7.63 -9.67 -9.48
CA LEU A 128 6.23 -9.25 -9.44
C LEU A 128 5.95 -8.10 -8.46
N LYS A 129 6.93 -7.25 -8.22
CA LYS A 129 6.76 -6.00 -7.50
C LYS A 129 6.29 -4.93 -8.49
N TYR A 130 5.19 -4.27 -8.16
CA TYR A 130 4.55 -3.25 -8.99
C TYR A 130 4.99 -1.87 -8.55
N TYR A 131 5.44 -1.05 -9.51
CA TYR A 131 5.86 0.33 -9.28
C TYR A 131 4.85 1.27 -9.92
N VAL A 132 4.34 2.21 -9.15
CA VAL A 132 3.42 3.25 -9.63
C VAL A 132 4.23 4.47 -10.04
N THR A 133 4.09 4.90 -11.28
CA THR A 133 4.76 6.09 -11.80
C THR A 133 3.76 7.22 -12.02
N ALA A 134 4.14 8.45 -11.69
CA ALA A 134 3.35 9.64 -11.96
C ALA A 134 3.54 10.15 -13.40
N GLY A 135 4.65 9.78 -14.03
CA GLY A 135 4.95 10.13 -15.41
C GLY A 135 6.13 9.35 -15.96
N THR A 136 6.22 9.31 -17.30
CA THR A 136 7.26 8.64 -18.06
C THR A 136 7.84 9.62 -19.10
N PHE A 137 9.17 9.61 -19.30
CA PHE A 137 9.88 10.59 -20.09
C PHE A 137 11.03 9.93 -20.88
N ALA A 138 11.29 10.44 -22.08
CA ALA A 138 12.45 10.04 -22.87
C ALA A 138 13.75 10.63 -22.30
N GLU A 139 13.68 11.82 -21.70
CA GLU A 139 14.82 12.57 -21.17
C GLU A 139 14.75 12.71 -19.64
N LEU A 140 15.92 12.82 -19.02
CA LEU A 140 16.05 12.91 -17.56
C LEU A 140 15.56 14.26 -17.00
N ALA A 141 15.76 15.37 -17.73
CA ALA A 141 15.43 16.71 -17.23
C ALA A 141 13.95 16.86 -16.83
N PRO A 142 12.95 16.56 -17.69
CA PRO A 142 11.54 16.68 -17.30
C PRO A 142 11.14 15.66 -16.22
N ALA A 143 11.80 14.51 -16.13
CA ALA A 143 11.57 13.57 -15.02
C ALA A 143 12.02 14.16 -13.67
N VAL A 144 13.15 14.87 -13.64
CA VAL A 144 13.63 15.57 -12.43
C VAL A 144 12.69 16.69 -12.03
N GLU A 145 12.15 17.45 -13.00
CA GLU A 145 11.18 18.53 -12.73
C GLU A 145 9.92 17.96 -12.09
N LEU A 146 9.31 16.91 -12.66
CA LEU A 146 8.15 16.26 -12.09
C LEU A 146 8.45 15.68 -10.70
N MET A 147 9.60 15.04 -10.51
CA MET A 147 9.99 14.52 -9.21
C MET A 147 10.04 15.61 -8.13
N ARG A 148 10.61 16.79 -8.46
CA ARG A 148 10.69 17.93 -7.54
C ARG A 148 9.31 18.56 -7.26
N GLU A 149 8.44 18.60 -8.26
CA GLU A 149 7.06 19.03 -8.08
C GLU A 149 6.34 18.13 -7.07
N LEU A 150 6.42 16.82 -7.24
CA LEU A 150 5.82 15.83 -6.34
C LEU A 150 6.39 15.87 -4.92
N GLN A 151 7.67 16.23 -4.76
CA GLN A 151 8.27 16.45 -3.44
C GLN A 151 7.66 17.65 -2.69
N LYS A 152 7.21 18.68 -3.42
CA LYS A 152 6.57 19.86 -2.85
C LYS A 152 5.09 19.65 -2.60
N SER A 153 4.40 19.03 -3.56
CA SER A 153 2.96 18.80 -3.52
C SER A 153 2.61 17.51 -4.27
N SER A 154 2.16 16.49 -3.55
CA SER A 154 1.78 15.22 -4.15
C SER A 154 0.32 14.87 -3.82
N PRO A 155 -0.48 14.43 -4.81
CA PRO A 155 -1.86 14.01 -4.58
C PRO A 155 -1.96 12.66 -3.84
N VAL A 156 -0.82 11.98 -3.67
CA VAL A 156 -0.73 10.71 -2.94
C VAL A 156 0.30 10.82 -1.81
N ALA A 157 0.09 10.10 -0.72
CA ALA A 157 1.04 10.10 0.39
C ALA A 157 2.36 9.46 -0.04
N LEU A 158 3.42 10.25 -0.06
CA LEU A 158 4.77 9.78 -0.31
C LEU A 158 5.42 9.30 0.99
N ARG A 159 6.09 8.14 0.92
CA ARG A 159 6.92 7.61 2.00
C ARG A 159 8.32 7.38 1.45
N LEU A 160 9.35 7.50 2.28
CA LEU A 160 10.69 7.16 1.84
C LEU A 160 10.73 5.75 1.26
N PRO A 161 11.47 5.52 0.17
CA PRO A 161 12.40 6.39 -0.55
C PRO A 161 11.77 7.26 -1.67
N TYR A 162 10.44 7.35 -1.76
CA TYR A 162 9.74 8.05 -2.85
C TYR A 162 9.67 9.57 -2.67
N PRO A 163 9.59 10.35 -3.77
CA PRO A 163 9.70 9.91 -5.16
C PRO A 163 11.15 9.72 -5.59
N TYR A 164 11.38 8.83 -6.54
CA TYR A 164 12.67 8.66 -7.20
C TYR A 164 12.50 8.40 -8.70
N ILE A 165 13.59 8.52 -9.48
CA ILE A 165 13.58 8.24 -10.90
C ILE A 165 14.05 6.81 -11.15
N LEU A 166 13.23 6.02 -11.87
CA LEU A 166 13.57 4.72 -12.37
C LEU A 166 13.98 4.84 -13.84
N GLU A 167 15.22 4.48 -14.15
CA GLU A 167 15.71 4.34 -15.51
C GLU A 167 15.45 2.91 -15.99
N LYS A 168 14.59 2.79 -17.00
CA LYS A 168 14.25 1.52 -17.61
C LYS A 168 15.36 1.07 -18.54
N SER A 169 15.92 -0.10 -18.26
CA SER A 169 16.89 -0.81 -19.10
C SER A 169 16.25 -1.95 -19.88
#